data_0c6d27ea01a471d7132ff21bc99b5bd8
#
_entry.id   0c6d27ea01a471d7132ff21bc99b5bd8
#
_cell.length_a   1.000
_cell.length_b   1.000
_cell.length_c   1.000
_cell.angle_alpha   90.00
_cell.angle_beta   90.00
_cell.angle_gamma   90.00
#
_symmetry.space_group_name_H-M   'P 1'
#
loop_
_entity.id
_entity.type
_entity.pdbx_description
1 polymer ?
#
loop_
_entity_poly.entity_id
_entity_poly.type
_entity_poly.pdbx_seq_one_letter_code
_entity_poly.pdbx_strand_id
1 'polypeptide(L)'
;MEKVVFYCPNCGKTVSRLKGNKDNCSNCNGKMVQTPIDVEKWKELSDDEKAKIKSEISSYGIPEYSGEPLSVLKHRYDLIQIQKISVTTTDIKRDYVIIGPVFYQINDAGSGKMIFQKQKEYRSVINALKDQNQLVNQNASITESIGALSGMIELFSTGDISASTKDLLGNGHNQFDEAFFISVEEIKKRAYYMGADAIIGMKEELNLDTNGFQHFYMQMYGTAVKFK
;
A
#
# COMPACT_ATOMS: atom_id res chain seq x y z
N MET A 1 -4.27 -35.66 4.79
CA MET A 1 -4.79 -34.26 4.85
C MET A 1 -4.15 -33.55 6.02
N GLU A 2 -3.57 -32.38 5.77
CA GLU A 2 -2.85 -31.59 6.75
C GLU A 2 -3.81 -30.94 7.76
N LYS A 3 -3.57 -31.14 9.06
CA LYS A 3 -4.31 -30.46 10.13
C LYS A 3 -3.49 -29.28 10.64
N VAL A 4 -4.14 -28.12 10.71
CA VAL A 4 -3.54 -26.89 11.19
C VAL A 4 -4.36 -26.28 12.33
N VAL A 5 -3.78 -25.33 13.03
CA VAL A 5 -4.44 -24.64 14.13
C VAL A 5 -5.27 -23.48 13.58
N PHE A 6 -6.50 -23.39 14.05
CA PHE A 6 -7.41 -22.26 13.83
C PHE A 6 -7.57 -21.47 15.13
N TYR A 7 -7.57 -20.16 15.01
CA TYR A 7 -7.74 -19.23 16.12
C TYR A 7 -8.97 -18.36 15.91
N CYS A 8 -9.76 -18.17 16.94
CA CYS A 8 -10.90 -17.25 16.95
C CYS A 8 -10.52 -15.93 17.64
N PRO A 9 -10.36 -14.82 16.92
CA PRO A 9 -10.02 -13.53 17.54
C PRO A 9 -11.10 -13.01 18.50
N ASN A 10 -12.35 -13.48 18.31
CA ASN A 10 -13.49 -13.00 19.08
C ASN A 10 -13.55 -13.56 20.51
N CYS A 11 -13.14 -14.82 20.72
CA CYS A 11 -13.22 -15.48 22.02
C CYS A 11 -11.92 -16.16 22.46
N GLY A 12 -10.83 -16.04 21.71
CA GLY A 12 -9.52 -16.60 22.03
C GLY A 12 -9.41 -18.14 21.86
N LYS A 13 -10.48 -18.82 21.42
CA LYS A 13 -10.48 -20.27 21.26
C LYS A 13 -9.57 -20.72 20.11
N THR A 14 -8.77 -21.75 20.37
CA THR A 14 -7.99 -22.46 19.36
C THR A 14 -8.56 -23.84 19.13
N VAL A 15 -8.59 -24.29 17.89
CA VAL A 15 -9.02 -25.65 17.50
C VAL A 15 -8.15 -26.20 16.38
N SER A 16 -8.01 -27.52 16.35
CA SER A 16 -7.34 -28.21 15.26
C SER A 16 -8.36 -28.61 14.20
N ARG A 17 -8.14 -28.24 12.94
CA ARG A 17 -9.01 -28.57 11.80
C ARG A 17 -8.19 -28.89 10.57
N LEU A 18 -8.83 -29.49 9.59
CA LEU A 18 -8.24 -29.66 8.27
C LEU A 18 -7.98 -28.31 7.61
N LYS A 19 -6.86 -28.16 6.94
CA LYS A 19 -6.51 -26.96 6.16
C LYS A 19 -7.62 -26.65 5.16
N GLY A 20 -8.03 -25.38 5.10
CA GLY A 20 -9.13 -24.93 4.24
C GLY A 20 -10.53 -25.10 4.84
N ASN A 21 -10.66 -25.57 6.09
CA ASN A 21 -11.95 -25.61 6.79
C ASN A 21 -12.54 -24.19 6.94
N LYS A 22 -13.84 -24.05 6.67
CA LYS A 22 -14.56 -22.77 6.71
C LYS A 22 -15.60 -22.65 7.81
N ASP A 23 -15.61 -23.60 8.77
CA ASP A 23 -16.58 -23.55 9.86
C ASP A 23 -16.27 -22.43 10.84
N ASN A 24 -17.32 -21.82 11.35
CA ASN A 24 -17.22 -20.82 12.40
C ASN A 24 -16.76 -21.44 13.75
N CYS A 25 -16.40 -20.59 14.68
CA CYS A 25 -16.03 -20.99 16.03
C CYS A 25 -17.20 -21.68 16.75
N SER A 26 -17.01 -22.90 17.23
CA SER A 26 -18.04 -23.65 17.96
C SER A 26 -18.39 -23.05 19.33
N ASN A 27 -17.62 -22.09 19.84
CA ASN A 27 -17.87 -21.43 21.12
C ASN A 27 -18.70 -20.15 21.01
N CYS A 28 -18.39 -19.30 20.02
CA CYS A 28 -19.02 -17.97 19.90
C CYS A 28 -19.60 -17.71 18.50
N ASN A 29 -19.57 -18.68 17.63
CA ASN A 29 -19.97 -18.57 16.21
C ASN A 29 -19.19 -17.50 15.41
N GLY A 30 -18.11 -16.96 15.96
CA GLY A 30 -17.25 -15.99 15.28
C GLY A 30 -16.41 -16.63 14.17
N LYS A 31 -15.95 -15.81 13.25
CA LYS A 31 -15.06 -16.22 12.15
C LYS A 31 -13.69 -16.61 12.71
N MET A 32 -13.07 -17.65 12.12
CA MET A 32 -11.78 -18.18 12.58
C MET A 32 -10.68 -17.90 11.56
N VAL A 33 -9.48 -17.64 12.06
CA VAL A 33 -8.25 -17.47 11.26
C VAL A 33 -7.55 -18.82 11.16
N GLN A 34 -7.18 -19.24 9.95
CA GLN A 34 -6.32 -20.37 9.72
C GLN A 34 -4.86 -19.94 9.88
N THR A 35 -4.16 -20.53 10.86
CA THR A 35 -2.72 -20.28 11.02
C THR A 35 -1.89 -21.20 10.10
N PRO A 36 -0.64 -20.84 9.81
CA PRO A 36 0.27 -21.74 9.08
C PRO A 36 0.89 -22.82 9.96
N ILE A 37 0.48 -22.90 11.24
CA ILE A 37 1.10 -23.77 12.24
C ILE A 37 0.34 -25.11 12.27
N ASP A 38 1.06 -26.21 12.07
CA ASP A 38 0.52 -27.54 12.25
C ASP A 38 0.28 -27.85 13.73
N VAL A 39 -0.49 -28.91 13.99
CA VAL A 39 -0.94 -29.26 15.34
C VAL A 39 0.21 -29.73 16.24
N GLU A 40 1.18 -30.44 15.68
CA GLU A 40 2.30 -30.98 16.47
C GLU A 40 3.21 -29.82 16.90
N LYS A 41 3.54 -28.94 15.97
CA LYS A 41 4.32 -27.74 16.26
C LYS A 41 3.64 -26.83 17.28
N TRP A 42 2.30 -26.72 17.22
CA TRP A 42 1.53 -25.96 18.21
C TRP A 42 1.62 -26.53 19.61
N LYS A 43 1.65 -27.87 19.74
CA LYS A 43 1.79 -28.55 21.04
C LYS A 43 3.16 -28.29 21.69
N GLU A 44 4.22 -28.19 20.87
CA GLU A 44 5.60 -27.96 21.30
C GLU A 44 5.84 -26.52 21.81
N LEU A 45 5.02 -25.54 21.39
CA LEU A 45 5.15 -24.15 21.82
C LEU A 45 4.81 -24.02 23.32
N SER A 46 5.56 -23.16 23.99
CA SER A 46 5.26 -22.71 25.36
C SER A 46 3.95 -21.89 25.42
N ASP A 47 3.39 -21.74 26.58
CA ASP A 47 2.17 -20.95 26.78
C ASP A 47 2.40 -19.45 26.45
N ASP A 48 3.60 -18.94 26.75
CA ASP A 48 3.98 -17.56 26.40
C ASP A 48 4.05 -17.35 24.89
N GLU A 49 4.64 -18.29 24.15
CA GLU A 49 4.69 -18.23 22.68
C GLU A 49 3.30 -18.30 22.07
N LYS A 50 2.44 -19.20 22.58
CA LYS A 50 1.04 -19.29 22.18
C LYS A 50 0.28 -17.99 22.45
N ALA A 51 0.51 -17.37 23.62
CA ALA A 51 -0.11 -16.09 23.98
C ALA A 51 0.35 -14.96 23.05
N LYS A 52 1.65 -14.90 22.72
CA LYS A 52 2.21 -13.94 21.77
C LYS A 52 1.59 -14.06 20.39
N ILE A 53 1.51 -15.29 19.86
CA ILE A 53 0.89 -15.56 18.55
C ILE A 53 -0.59 -15.15 18.55
N LYS A 54 -1.35 -15.49 19.59
CA LYS A 54 -2.76 -15.11 19.74
C LYS A 54 -2.95 -13.58 19.77
N SER A 55 -2.09 -12.89 20.53
CA SER A 55 -2.09 -11.43 20.63
C SER A 55 -1.79 -10.80 19.29
N GLU A 56 -0.80 -11.31 18.56
CA GLU A 56 -0.45 -10.84 17.22
C GLU A 56 -1.61 -11.02 16.23
N ILE A 57 -2.23 -12.20 16.18
CA ILE A 57 -3.38 -12.46 15.29
C ILE A 57 -4.55 -11.53 15.63
N SER A 58 -4.82 -11.31 16.92
CA SER A 58 -5.89 -10.43 17.37
C SER A 58 -5.65 -8.96 16.97
N SER A 59 -4.39 -8.53 16.87
CA SER A 59 -4.05 -7.16 16.46
C SER A 59 -4.36 -6.89 14.99
N TYR A 60 -4.42 -7.92 14.13
CA TYR A 60 -4.79 -7.78 12.72
C TYR A 60 -6.31 -7.64 12.49
N GLY A 61 -7.12 -7.84 13.54
CA GLY A 61 -8.56 -7.67 13.49
C GLY A 61 -9.35 -8.96 13.19
N ILE A 62 -10.57 -8.77 12.70
CA ILE A 62 -11.50 -9.88 12.45
C ILE A 62 -11.38 -10.33 10.99
N PRO A 63 -11.31 -11.67 10.72
CA PRO A 63 -11.26 -12.17 9.36
C PRO A 63 -12.57 -11.87 8.59
N GLU A 64 -12.48 -11.71 7.27
CA GLU A 64 -13.65 -11.47 6.41
C GLU A 64 -14.55 -12.71 6.27
N TYR A 65 -13.94 -13.88 6.32
CA TYR A 65 -14.63 -15.18 6.28
C TYR A 65 -13.94 -16.17 7.21
N SER A 66 -14.67 -17.18 7.65
CA SER A 66 -14.09 -18.20 8.50
C SER A 66 -13.13 -19.08 7.71
N GLY A 67 -11.97 -19.37 8.29
CA GLY A 67 -10.88 -20.09 7.64
C GLY A 67 -9.98 -19.20 6.77
N GLU A 68 -10.10 -17.86 6.87
CA GLU A 68 -9.18 -16.94 6.20
C GLU A 68 -7.74 -17.23 6.65
N PRO A 69 -6.80 -17.44 5.70
CA PRO A 69 -5.40 -17.62 6.04
C PRO A 69 -4.81 -16.40 6.75
N LEU A 70 -3.99 -16.64 7.77
CA LEU A 70 -3.33 -15.57 8.53
C LEU A 70 -2.53 -14.61 7.63
N SER A 71 -1.90 -15.13 6.57
CA SER A 71 -1.16 -14.30 5.60
C SER A 71 -2.06 -13.30 4.86
N VAL A 72 -3.31 -13.68 4.55
CA VAL A 72 -4.29 -12.82 3.89
C VAL A 72 -4.78 -11.76 4.86
N LEU A 73 -5.13 -12.15 6.10
CA LEU A 73 -5.54 -11.22 7.16
C LEU A 73 -4.44 -10.19 7.45
N LYS A 74 -3.19 -10.63 7.60
CA LYS A 74 -2.03 -9.77 7.81
C LYS A 74 -1.82 -8.82 6.63
N HIS A 75 -1.85 -9.32 5.41
CA HIS A 75 -1.69 -8.48 4.22
C HIS A 75 -2.74 -7.37 4.16
N ARG A 76 -4.01 -7.69 4.45
CA ARG A 76 -5.08 -6.70 4.51
C ARG A 76 -4.84 -5.65 5.62
N TYR A 77 -4.39 -6.09 6.80
CA TYR A 77 -4.01 -5.19 7.87
C TYR A 77 -2.88 -4.24 7.44
N ASP A 78 -1.81 -4.79 6.84
CA ASP A 78 -0.67 -4.00 6.36
C ASP A 78 -1.11 -2.95 5.33
N LEU A 79 -1.99 -3.31 4.39
CA LEU A 79 -2.54 -2.35 3.41
C LEU A 79 -3.27 -1.19 4.10
N ILE A 80 -4.09 -1.47 5.11
CA ILE A 80 -4.79 -0.43 5.88
C ILE A 80 -3.80 0.47 6.63
N GLN A 81 -2.72 -0.08 7.20
CA GLN A 81 -1.71 0.72 7.88
C GLN A 81 -0.89 1.58 6.90
N ILE A 82 -0.52 1.03 5.74
CA ILE A 82 0.19 1.76 4.68
C ILE A 82 -0.62 2.98 4.23
N GLN A 83 -1.94 2.87 4.10
CA GLN A 83 -2.80 4.00 3.74
C GLN A 83 -2.81 5.13 4.78
N LYS A 84 -2.46 4.84 6.03
CA LYS A 84 -2.34 5.85 7.10
C LYS A 84 -1.04 6.65 7.05
N ILE A 85 -0.04 6.19 6.29
CA ILE A 85 1.22 6.92 6.12
C ILE A 85 0.93 8.24 5.40
N SER A 86 1.14 9.34 6.09
CA SER A 86 1.02 10.67 5.52
C SER A 86 2.22 10.99 4.64
N VAL A 87 1.97 11.60 3.48
CA VAL A 87 3.02 12.05 2.57
C VAL A 87 2.86 13.55 2.34
N THR A 88 3.94 14.30 2.48
CA THR A 88 3.95 15.74 2.27
C THR A 88 5.24 16.21 1.60
N THR A 89 5.15 17.22 0.77
CA THR A 89 6.30 17.89 0.13
C THR A 89 6.99 18.88 1.06
N THR A 90 6.35 19.21 2.18
CA THR A 90 6.88 20.16 3.19
C THR A 90 7.12 19.43 4.50
N ASP A 91 7.65 20.16 5.47
CA ASP A 91 7.72 19.71 6.86
C ASP A 91 6.34 19.75 7.54
N ILE A 92 6.20 18.99 8.61
CA ILE A 92 4.96 18.91 9.41
C ILE A 92 5.17 19.57 10.78
N LYS A 93 4.14 20.29 11.23
CA LYS A 93 4.14 21.00 12.55
C LYS A 93 3.81 20.00 13.68
N ARG A 94 4.62 18.97 13.84
CA ARG A 94 4.47 17.95 14.88
C ARG A 94 5.84 17.39 15.24
N ASP A 95 6.07 17.11 16.52
CA ASP A 95 7.32 16.50 16.97
C ASP A 95 7.49 15.09 16.40
N TYR A 96 8.65 14.83 15.83
CA TYR A 96 8.99 13.55 15.23
C TYR A 96 10.46 13.18 15.44
N VAL A 97 10.77 11.93 15.16
CA VAL A 97 12.14 11.42 15.05
C VAL A 97 12.36 11.01 13.59
N ILE A 98 13.48 11.41 13.02
CA ILE A 98 13.90 10.98 11.69
C ILE A 98 14.30 9.50 11.77
N ILE A 99 13.71 8.68 10.90
CA ILE A 99 14.10 7.26 10.74
C ILE A 99 15.17 7.15 9.67
N GLY A 100 14.98 7.78 8.51
CA GLY A 100 15.94 7.76 7.42
C GLY A 100 15.34 8.15 6.08
N PRO A 101 16.17 8.15 5.02
CA PRO A 101 15.69 8.41 3.67
C PRO A 101 14.83 7.25 3.17
N VAL A 102 13.81 7.57 2.40
CA VAL A 102 13.01 6.60 1.66
C VAL A 102 12.94 7.03 0.20
N PHE A 103 13.06 6.07 -0.71
CA PHE A 103 13.03 6.35 -2.15
C PHE A 103 12.39 5.19 -2.92
N TYR A 104 11.84 5.50 -4.07
CA TYR A 104 11.36 4.53 -5.05
C TYR A 104 11.64 5.04 -6.45
N GLN A 105 11.86 4.10 -7.36
CA GLN A 105 12.19 4.39 -8.75
C GLN A 105 11.36 3.48 -9.64
N ILE A 106 10.80 4.05 -10.70
CA ILE A 106 10.06 3.33 -11.73
C ILE A 106 10.50 3.82 -13.10
N ASN A 107 10.59 2.91 -14.05
CA ASN A 107 10.87 3.23 -15.44
C ASN A 107 9.99 2.38 -16.36
N ASP A 108 9.84 2.84 -17.58
CA ASP A 108 9.22 2.11 -18.69
C ASP A 108 10.24 1.52 -19.66
N ALA A 109 11.55 1.74 -19.40
CA ALA A 109 12.63 1.24 -20.24
C ALA A 109 12.78 -0.27 -20.14
N GLY A 110 12.96 -0.92 -21.27
CA GLY A 110 13.38 -2.32 -21.36
C GLY A 110 12.31 -3.34 -20.90
N SER A 111 11.46 -3.74 -21.79
CA SER A 111 10.46 -4.81 -21.64
C SER A 111 9.13 -4.48 -20.91
N GLY A 112 8.84 -3.25 -20.54
CA GLY A 112 7.53 -2.84 -19.99
C GLY A 112 7.06 -3.61 -18.74
N LYS A 113 7.82 -4.60 -18.30
CA LYS A 113 7.42 -5.58 -17.31
C LYS A 113 7.20 -4.99 -15.93
N MET A 114 8.00 -4.00 -15.55
CA MET A 114 7.94 -3.46 -14.19
C MET A 114 6.69 -2.62 -13.99
N ILE A 115 6.35 -1.72 -14.92
CA ILE A 115 5.10 -0.96 -14.89
C ILE A 115 3.89 -1.88 -14.97
N PHE A 116 3.85 -2.81 -15.91
CA PHE A 116 2.71 -3.72 -16.07
C PHE A 116 2.47 -4.62 -14.86
N GLN A 117 3.53 -5.11 -14.22
CA GLN A 117 3.39 -5.89 -13.00
C GLN A 117 2.82 -5.03 -11.85
N LYS A 118 3.32 -3.80 -11.70
CA LYS A 118 2.85 -2.86 -10.69
C LYS A 118 1.44 -2.34 -10.97
N GLN A 119 1.09 -2.07 -12.21
CA GLN A 119 -0.28 -1.72 -12.60
C GLN A 119 -1.29 -2.80 -12.18
N LYS A 120 -0.92 -4.07 -12.28
CA LYS A 120 -1.78 -5.16 -11.83
C LYS A 120 -1.95 -5.17 -10.32
N GLU A 121 -0.87 -4.93 -9.56
CA GLU A 121 -0.89 -4.86 -8.10
C GLU A 121 -1.73 -3.66 -7.60
N TYR A 122 -1.62 -2.51 -8.26
CA TYR A 122 -2.28 -1.25 -7.87
C TYR A 122 -3.54 -0.91 -8.68
N ARG A 123 -4.09 -1.87 -9.42
CA ARG A 123 -5.24 -1.63 -10.33
C ARG A 123 -6.43 -0.95 -9.66
N SER A 124 -6.75 -1.32 -8.43
CA SER A 124 -7.87 -0.72 -7.68
C SER A 124 -7.62 0.75 -7.35
N VAL A 125 -6.39 1.09 -6.95
CA VAL A 125 -5.98 2.47 -6.66
C VAL A 125 -5.99 3.30 -7.93
N ILE A 126 -5.41 2.79 -9.01
CA ILE A 126 -5.37 3.45 -10.33
C ILE A 126 -6.79 3.71 -10.85
N ASN A 127 -7.69 2.74 -10.74
CA ASN A 127 -9.07 2.93 -11.18
C ASN A 127 -9.80 3.98 -10.33
N ALA A 128 -9.64 3.96 -9.00
CA ALA A 128 -10.24 4.97 -8.13
C ALA A 128 -9.76 6.39 -8.47
N LEU A 129 -8.49 6.55 -8.83
CA LEU A 129 -7.93 7.83 -9.28
C LEU A 129 -8.46 8.27 -10.64
N LYS A 130 -8.60 7.33 -11.59
CA LYS A 130 -9.23 7.62 -12.89
C LYS A 130 -10.68 8.08 -12.73
N ASP A 131 -11.43 7.44 -11.83
CA ASP A 131 -12.81 7.82 -11.53
C ASP A 131 -12.87 9.22 -10.89
N GLN A 132 -11.94 9.55 -9.97
CA GLN A 132 -11.84 10.90 -9.39
C GLN A 132 -11.49 11.96 -10.44
N ASN A 133 -10.54 11.68 -11.32
CA ASN A 133 -10.17 12.60 -12.40
C ASN A 133 -11.30 12.83 -13.39
N GLN A 134 -12.12 11.83 -13.69
CA GLN A 134 -13.34 11.99 -14.50
C GLN A 134 -14.36 12.89 -13.83
N LEU A 135 -14.55 12.72 -12.50
CA LEU A 135 -15.46 13.57 -11.70
C LEU A 135 -14.98 15.03 -11.65
N VAL A 136 -13.67 15.26 -11.53
CA VAL A 136 -13.08 16.61 -11.55
C VAL A 136 -13.26 17.26 -12.91
N ASN A 137 -13.04 16.53 -14.00
CA ASN A 137 -13.23 17.03 -15.37
C ASN A 137 -14.71 17.32 -15.70
N GLN A 138 -15.65 16.58 -15.11
CA GLN A 138 -17.09 16.83 -15.28
C GLN A 138 -17.60 17.99 -14.44
N ASN A 139 -16.95 18.28 -13.31
CA ASN A 139 -17.36 19.30 -12.34
C ASN A 139 -16.34 20.43 -12.21
N ALA A 140 -15.79 20.92 -13.31
CA ALA A 140 -14.78 22.01 -13.33
C ALA A 140 -15.21 23.31 -12.62
N SER A 141 -16.42 23.37 -12.06
CA SER A 141 -16.92 24.47 -11.21
C SER A 141 -16.73 24.24 -9.70
N ILE A 142 -16.18 23.09 -9.27
CA ILE A 142 -15.96 22.80 -7.84
C ILE A 142 -14.46 22.91 -7.53
N THR A 143 -13.91 24.09 -7.69
CA THR A 143 -12.47 24.37 -7.55
C THR A 143 -12.03 24.56 -6.09
N GLU A 144 -12.90 24.50 -5.10
CA GLU A 144 -12.57 24.92 -3.73
C GLU A 144 -12.34 23.80 -2.70
N SER A 145 -12.61 22.54 -3.00
CA SER A 145 -12.54 21.47 -1.98
C SER A 145 -11.43 20.42 -2.17
N ILE A 146 -10.55 20.56 -3.15
CA ILE A 146 -9.49 19.58 -3.44
C ILE A 146 -8.09 20.21 -3.23
N GLY A 147 -7.89 20.85 -2.10
CA GLY A 147 -6.62 21.53 -1.79
C GLY A 147 -5.38 20.63 -1.65
N ALA A 148 -5.53 19.33 -1.47
CA ALA A 148 -4.40 18.42 -1.37
C ALA A 148 -4.02 17.77 -2.71
N LEU A 149 -4.99 17.50 -3.58
CA LEU A 149 -4.76 16.93 -4.91
C LEU A 149 -4.45 18.01 -5.96
N SER A 150 -5.05 19.20 -5.85
CA SER A 150 -4.73 20.33 -6.74
C SER A 150 -3.31 20.84 -6.53
N GLY A 151 -2.78 20.78 -5.32
CA GLY A 151 -1.36 21.08 -5.07
C GLY A 151 -0.39 20.13 -5.78
N MET A 152 -0.76 18.86 -5.94
CA MET A 152 0.05 17.92 -6.72
C MET A 152 -0.08 18.17 -8.23
N ILE A 153 -1.27 18.50 -8.71
CA ILE A 153 -1.51 18.82 -10.14
C ILE A 153 -0.87 20.18 -10.50
N GLU A 154 -0.86 21.17 -9.60
CA GLU A 154 -0.14 22.43 -9.80
C GLU A 154 1.38 22.26 -9.90
N LEU A 155 1.96 21.33 -9.14
CA LEU A 155 3.39 20.98 -9.27
C LEU A 155 3.73 20.48 -10.69
N PHE A 156 2.80 19.79 -11.35
CA PHE A 156 2.95 19.37 -12.77
C PHE A 156 2.62 20.47 -13.78
N SER A 157 1.81 21.47 -13.42
CA SER A 157 1.38 22.50 -14.33
C SER A 157 2.31 23.74 -14.39
N THR A 158 3.10 23.96 -13.35
CA THR A 158 4.03 25.13 -13.23
C THR A 158 5.46 24.78 -13.62
N GLY A 159 5.83 23.51 -13.76
CA GLY A 159 7.07 23.12 -14.43
C GLY A 159 6.91 23.39 -15.94
N ASP A 160 7.80 24.16 -16.52
CA ASP A 160 7.90 24.54 -17.95
C ASP A 160 8.04 23.29 -18.87
N ILE A 161 7.06 22.38 -18.81
CA ILE A 161 6.92 21.31 -19.78
C ILE A 161 6.34 21.94 -21.04
N SER A 162 7.19 22.21 -22.00
CA SER A 162 6.79 22.82 -23.26
C SER A 162 5.62 22.04 -23.91
N ALA A 163 4.74 22.75 -24.63
CA ALA A 163 3.60 22.15 -25.36
C ALA A 163 4.03 20.94 -26.24
N SER A 164 5.27 20.97 -26.74
CA SER A 164 5.86 19.85 -27.51
C SER A 164 6.04 18.57 -26.70
N THR A 165 6.26 18.66 -25.39
CA THR A 165 6.36 17.49 -24.51
C THR A 165 4.98 16.88 -24.24
N LYS A 166 3.92 17.72 -24.20
CA LYS A 166 2.53 17.25 -24.08
C LYS A 166 2.07 16.48 -25.32
N ASP A 167 2.47 16.92 -26.50
CA ASP A 167 2.15 16.23 -27.78
C ASP A 167 2.98 14.95 -27.97
N LEU A 168 4.23 14.92 -27.49
CA LEU A 168 5.09 13.73 -27.50
C LEU A 168 4.61 12.64 -26.51
N LEU A 169 4.00 13.04 -25.41
CA LEU A 169 3.44 12.12 -24.41
C LEU A 169 2.05 11.57 -24.80
N GLY A 170 1.43 12.02 -25.89
CA GLY A 170 0.19 11.55 -26.52
C GLY A 170 -0.69 10.65 -25.64
N ASN A 171 -0.69 9.36 -25.91
CA ASN A 171 -1.33 8.35 -25.06
C ASN A 171 -0.54 8.03 -23.78
N GLY A 172 0.65 8.60 -23.59
CA GLY A 172 1.55 8.37 -22.46
C GLY A 172 1.14 9.08 -21.15
N HIS A 173 0.25 10.08 -21.21
CA HIS A 173 -0.23 10.78 -20.02
C HIS A 173 -0.78 9.80 -18.95
N ASN A 174 -1.53 8.81 -19.36
CA ASN A 174 -2.07 7.81 -18.42
C ASN A 174 -0.97 6.95 -17.79
N GLN A 175 0.10 6.63 -18.50
CA GLN A 175 1.20 5.82 -17.95
C GLN A 175 2.06 6.60 -16.97
N PHE A 176 2.23 7.87 -17.19
CA PHE A 176 2.97 8.77 -16.32
C PHE A 176 2.24 8.98 -14.98
N ASP A 177 0.95 9.32 -15.02
CA ASP A 177 0.12 9.45 -13.84
C ASP A 177 0.08 8.14 -13.05
N GLU A 178 -0.08 7.01 -13.74
CA GLU A 178 -0.06 5.69 -13.13
C GLU A 178 1.29 5.40 -12.45
N ALA A 179 2.42 5.74 -13.08
CA ALA A 179 3.76 5.59 -12.52
C ALA A 179 3.95 6.44 -11.27
N PHE A 180 3.44 7.67 -11.27
CA PHE A 180 3.48 8.56 -10.12
C PHE A 180 2.73 7.96 -8.92
N PHE A 181 1.48 7.54 -9.13
CA PHE A 181 0.68 6.95 -8.04
C PHE A 181 1.26 5.63 -7.53
N ILE A 182 1.76 4.79 -8.42
CA ILE A 182 2.47 3.57 -8.02
C ILE A 182 3.67 3.93 -7.15
N SER A 183 4.42 4.97 -7.52
CA SER A 183 5.60 5.42 -6.77
C SER A 183 5.23 5.94 -5.38
N VAL A 184 4.14 6.69 -5.25
CA VAL A 184 3.61 7.15 -3.94
C VAL A 184 3.23 5.96 -3.05
N GLU A 185 2.53 4.97 -3.58
CA GLU A 185 2.14 3.79 -2.80
C GLU A 185 3.35 2.93 -2.41
N GLU A 186 4.31 2.76 -3.30
CA GLU A 186 5.54 2.01 -3.00
C GLU A 186 6.42 2.72 -1.96
N ILE A 187 6.52 4.05 -2.01
CA ILE A 187 7.30 4.81 -1.01
C ILE A 187 6.62 4.76 0.37
N LYS A 188 5.27 4.82 0.44
CA LYS A 188 4.50 4.60 1.66
C LYS A 188 4.74 3.20 2.24
N LYS A 189 4.70 2.18 1.39
CA LYS A 189 4.95 0.80 1.77
C LYS A 189 6.34 0.63 2.38
N ARG A 190 7.36 1.23 1.77
CA ARG A 190 8.73 1.22 2.32
C ARG A 190 8.81 1.94 3.66
N ALA A 191 8.22 3.12 3.79
CA ALA A 191 8.16 3.88 5.03
C ALA A 191 7.47 3.08 6.14
N TYR A 192 6.36 2.41 5.84
CA TYR A 192 5.66 1.54 6.77
C TYR A 192 6.58 0.42 7.31
N TYR A 193 7.30 -0.28 6.44
CA TYR A 193 8.22 -1.34 6.87
C TYR A 193 9.46 -0.80 7.63
N MET A 194 9.79 0.47 7.48
CA MET A 194 10.77 1.15 8.31
C MET A 194 10.20 1.55 9.69
N GLY A 195 8.90 1.42 9.91
CA GLY A 195 8.20 1.81 11.14
C GLY A 195 7.87 3.30 11.23
N ALA A 196 7.78 3.98 10.08
CA ALA A 196 7.43 5.38 9.98
C ALA A 196 5.92 5.62 10.09
N ASP A 197 5.55 6.83 10.51
CA ASP A 197 4.18 7.32 10.52
C ASP A 197 3.92 8.31 9.38
N ALA A 198 5.00 8.92 8.84
CA ALA A 198 4.90 9.86 7.73
C ALA A 198 6.17 9.92 6.88
N ILE A 199 6.02 10.50 5.68
CA ILE A 199 7.10 10.89 4.78
C ILE A 199 7.02 12.41 4.60
N ILE A 200 8.11 13.12 4.90
CA ILE A 200 8.21 14.56 4.77
C ILE A 200 9.21 14.95 3.68
N GLY A 201 9.08 16.16 3.15
CA GLY A 201 9.99 16.69 2.13
C GLY A 201 10.04 15.80 0.88
N MET A 202 8.91 15.19 0.51
CA MET A 202 8.84 14.36 -0.69
C MET A 202 9.17 15.18 -1.92
N LYS A 203 10.04 14.64 -2.78
CA LYS A 203 10.41 15.19 -4.07
C LYS A 203 10.33 14.11 -5.13
N GLU A 204 10.18 14.55 -6.36
CA GLU A 204 10.20 13.70 -7.53
C GLU A 204 11.19 14.25 -8.56
N GLU A 205 11.80 13.34 -9.28
CA GLU A 205 12.65 13.65 -10.43
C GLU A 205 12.19 12.81 -11.62
N LEU A 206 11.91 13.47 -12.72
CA LEU A 206 11.53 12.86 -13.96
C LEU A 206 12.62 13.11 -15.00
N ASN A 207 13.15 12.02 -15.54
CA ASN A 207 14.06 12.06 -16.67
C ASN A 207 13.39 11.40 -17.89
N LEU A 208 13.40 12.09 -19.03
CA LEU A 208 12.93 11.59 -20.30
C LEU A 208 14.14 11.24 -21.17
N ASP A 209 14.24 10.00 -21.62
CA ASP A 209 15.21 9.62 -22.62
C ASP A 209 14.60 9.84 -24.01
N THR A 210 15.12 10.85 -24.71
CA THR A 210 14.64 11.25 -26.05
C THR A 210 15.46 10.65 -27.20
N ASN A 211 16.46 9.80 -26.92
CA ASN A 211 17.38 9.24 -27.92
C ASN A 211 16.75 8.10 -28.74
N GLY A 212 15.59 8.35 -29.35
CA GLY A 212 14.93 7.44 -30.29
C GLY A 212 13.93 6.45 -29.70
N PHE A 213 13.90 6.28 -28.38
CA PHE A 213 12.90 5.55 -27.66
C PHE A 213 12.29 6.48 -26.61
N GLN A 214 10.99 6.67 -26.63
CA GLN A 214 10.28 7.51 -25.65
C GLN A 214 10.19 6.75 -24.33
N HIS A 215 11.27 6.77 -23.56
CA HIS A 215 11.32 6.16 -22.24
C HIS A 215 11.36 7.22 -21.16
N PHE A 216 10.66 6.98 -20.05
CA PHE A 216 10.76 7.81 -18.88
C PHE A 216 11.37 7.05 -17.70
N TYR A 217 11.98 7.81 -16.82
CA TYR A 217 12.55 7.38 -15.57
C TYR A 217 12.07 8.33 -14.49
N MET A 218 11.30 7.82 -13.55
CA MET A 218 10.79 8.59 -12.42
C MET A 218 11.41 8.09 -11.13
N GLN A 219 11.95 9.00 -10.38
CA GLN A 219 12.45 8.75 -9.03
C GLN A 219 11.68 9.61 -8.04
N MET A 220 11.23 8.99 -6.95
CA MET A 220 10.55 9.67 -5.84
C MET A 220 11.32 9.39 -4.55
N TYR A 221 11.55 10.42 -3.75
CA TYR A 221 12.29 10.29 -2.50
C TYR A 221 11.79 11.28 -1.44
N GLY A 222 12.08 10.97 -0.18
CA GLY A 222 11.71 11.79 0.97
C GLY A 222 12.36 11.29 2.26
N THR A 223 11.94 11.83 3.38
CA THR A 223 12.42 11.44 4.71
C THR A 223 11.32 10.76 5.50
N ALA A 224 11.54 9.51 5.87
CA ALA A 224 10.65 8.75 6.73
C ALA A 224 10.81 9.21 8.19
N VAL A 225 9.70 9.51 8.85
CA VAL A 225 9.67 10.02 10.23
C VAL A 225 8.65 9.27 11.08
N LYS A 226 8.92 9.20 12.38
CA LYS A 226 8.02 8.65 13.39
C LYS A 226 7.60 9.75 14.35
N PHE A 227 6.31 9.86 14.62
CA PHE A 227 5.78 10.81 15.58
C PHE A 227 6.16 10.42 17.01
N LYS A 228 6.43 11.45 17.85
CA LYS A 228 6.64 11.29 19.28
C LYS A 228 5.33 11.20 20.05
#